data_b3815a98735f6c4c30191b1b05864dbe
#
_entry.id   b3815a98735f6c4c30191b1b05864dbe
#
_cell.length_a   1.000
_cell.length_b   1.000
_cell.length_c   1.000
_cell.angle_alpha   90.00
_cell.angle_beta   90.00
_cell.angle_gamma   90.00
#
_symmetry.space_group_name_H-M   'P 1'
#
loop_
_entity.id
_entity.type
_entity.pdbx_description
1 polymer ?
#
loop_
_entity_poly.entity_id
_entity_poly.type
_entity_poly.pdbx_seq_one_letter_code
_entity_poly.pdbx_strand_id
1 'polypeptide(L)'
;EITKAGDGTFSFEFLIDGTPVAQSPVFEKEDACRRGVKAVKKNSRMKVQNAFAGDEEKTNPKYLVEPAENGARFTLFLQTGEPCLTGTAADEAAALAVIEQIGNNANAAQMAMAEVVLSENELRQIRLNKLQALQEAGQDPFQITKAEQTHHTADVRADFDALENTDVTLCGRMMSRRDMGKANFVDLSDRTGRMQIYVRMNDVGEDVFRAFKKWDIGDLFQVTGFVFKTRTGEISVHAKELKLLTKSLLPLPEKFHGLQDTDTRYRKRYLDLIMNPDVRDTFEKRSAIIREIRKFLDGEGFMEVETPILVSNAGGAAARPFETHFNALNEDLKMRISLELYLKRLIVGGLERVYEIGRVFRNEGVDTRHNPEFTLMELYQAYTDYHGMMDLTERMYRHVAEAVLGTTKITYNGIEMDLSKPFTRITMVDAVKQYSGVDFKEIHTLEEARAAAAAHEIEYEERHKKGDILNLF
;
A
#
# COMPACT_ATOMS: atom_id res chain seq x y z
N GLU A 1 -32.37 7.06 7.01
CA GLU A 1 -31.02 7.32 6.56
C GLU A 1 -31.06 8.32 5.42
N ILE A 2 -30.15 9.31 5.40
CA ILE A 2 -30.06 10.30 4.31
C ILE A 2 -28.89 9.91 3.43
N THR A 3 -29.14 9.81 2.12
CA THR A 3 -28.14 9.48 1.10
C THR A 3 -27.90 10.68 0.20
N LYS A 4 -26.64 10.96 -0.12
CA LYS A 4 -26.23 11.93 -1.13
C LYS A 4 -25.86 11.17 -2.41
N ALA A 5 -26.54 11.44 -3.52
CA ALA A 5 -26.23 10.84 -4.81
C ALA A 5 -24.99 11.48 -5.47
N GLY A 6 -24.39 10.78 -6.45
CA GLY A 6 -23.21 11.24 -7.16
C GLY A 6 -23.40 12.53 -7.96
N ASP A 7 -24.64 12.87 -8.36
CA ASP A 7 -25.02 14.12 -9.02
C ASP A 7 -25.23 15.30 -8.05
N GLY A 8 -25.06 15.05 -6.75
CA GLY A 8 -25.18 16.07 -5.70
C GLY A 8 -26.58 16.21 -5.12
N THR A 9 -27.56 15.42 -5.57
CA THR A 9 -28.90 15.38 -5.01
C THR A 9 -28.98 14.56 -3.72
N PHE A 10 -30.08 14.67 -2.97
CA PHE A 10 -30.27 14.02 -1.69
C PHE A 10 -31.61 13.29 -1.65
N SER A 11 -31.63 12.13 -1.01
CA SER A 11 -32.85 11.40 -0.65
C SER A 11 -32.71 10.84 0.77
N PHE A 12 -33.80 10.36 1.35
CA PHE A 12 -33.73 9.57 2.57
C PHE A 12 -34.60 8.33 2.49
N GLU A 13 -34.18 7.30 3.22
CA GLU A 13 -34.94 6.09 3.45
C GLU A 13 -35.38 6.02 4.91
N PHE A 14 -36.56 5.45 5.14
CA PHE A 14 -37.02 5.10 6.46
C PHE A 14 -36.74 3.61 6.69
N LEU A 15 -35.91 3.33 7.69
CA LEU A 15 -35.49 1.97 8.01
C LEU A 15 -36.17 1.51 9.31
N ILE A 16 -36.62 0.25 9.32
CA ILE A 16 -37.07 -0.45 10.52
C ILE A 16 -36.16 -1.66 10.68
N ASP A 17 -35.53 -1.78 11.84
CA ASP A 17 -34.54 -2.83 12.15
C ASP A 17 -33.45 -2.99 11.05
N GLY A 18 -32.97 -1.85 10.51
CA GLY A 18 -31.95 -1.80 9.45
C GLY A 18 -32.48 -2.10 8.05
N THR A 19 -33.75 -2.41 7.86
CA THR A 19 -34.35 -2.71 6.56
C THR A 19 -35.09 -1.49 6.01
N PRO A 20 -34.80 -1.01 4.78
CA PRO A 20 -35.54 0.07 4.15
C PRO A 20 -37.01 -0.32 3.89
N VAL A 21 -37.93 0.46 4.40
CA VAL A 21 -39.39 0.22 4.24
C VAL A 21 -40.07 1.28 3.40
N ALA A 22 -39.47 2.47 3.29
CA ALA A 22 -39.99 3.55 2.47
C ALA A 22 -38.89 4.57 2.14
N GLN A 23 -39.05 5.28 1.02
CA GLN A 23 -38.10 6.27 0.54
C GLN A 23 -38.75 7.61 0.22
N SER A 24 -37.96 8.68 0.28
CA SER A 24 -38.37 10.03 -0.08
C SER A 24 -38.25 10.31 -1.59
N PRO A 25 -38.90 11.37 -2.08
CA PRO A 25 -38.47 12.02 -3.32
C PRO A 25 -37.02 12.51 -3.26
N VAL A 26 -36.46 12.83 -4.43
CA VAL A 26 -35.12 13.43 -4.55
C VAL A 26 -35.19 14.93 -4.24
N PHE A 27 -34.18 15.44 -3.53
CA PHE A 27 -34.01 16.83 -3.16
C PHE A 27 -32.70 17.42 -3.73
N GLU A 28 -32.73 18.64 -4.23
CA GLU A 28 -31.53 19.31 -4.75
C GLU A 28 -30.54 19.75 -3.64
N LYS A 29 -31.02 19.87 -2.39
CA LYS A 29 -30.21 20.35 -1.25
C LYS A 29 -30.42 19.51 0.00
N GLU A 30 -29.37 19.30 0.77
CA GLU A 30 -29.39 18.57 2.04
C GLU A 30 -30.42 19.14 3.03
N ASP A 31 -30.47 20.47 3.15
CA ASP A 31 -31.43 21.12 4.06
C ASP A 31 -32.88 20.86 3.66
N ALA A 32 -33.18 20.72 2.38
CA ALA A 32 -34.50 20.36 1.90
C ALA A 32 -34.83 18.90 2.27
N CYS A 33 -33.88 17.99 2.09
CA CYS A 33 -33.98 16.60 2.48
C CYS A 33 -34.19 16.46 4.00
N ARG A 34 -33.42 17.17 4.83
CA ARG A 34 -33.60 17.21 6.29
C ARG A 34 -34.97 17.76 6.73
N ARG A 35 -35.51 18.74 6.00
CA ARG A 35 -36.89 19.22 6.22
C ARG A 35 -37.91 18.13 5.89
N GLY A 36 -37.69 17.35 4.82
CA GLY A 36 -38.50 16.18 4.48
C GLY A 36 -38.54 15.15 5.60
N VAL A 37 -37.39 14.80 6.20
CA VAL A 37 -37.35 13.90 7.38
C VAL A 37 -38.16 14.45 8.55
N LYS A 38 -38.08 15.77 8.84
CA LYS A 38 -38.86 16.40 9.89
C LYS A 38 -40.35 16.35 9.57
N ALA A 39 -40.71 16.51 8.29
CA ALA A 39 -42.11 16.43 7.85
C ALA A 39 -42.69 15.03 8.04
N VAL A 40 -41.91 13.95 7.73
CA VAL A 40 -42.32 12.58 8.03
C VAL A 40 -42.56 12.38 9.53
N LYS A 41 -41.62 12.80 10.37
CA LYS A 41 -41.78 12.70 11.84
C LYS A 41 -43.05 13.37 12.31
N LYS A 42 -43.35 14.58 11.81
CA LYS A 42 -44.55 15.35 12.19
C LYS A 42 -45.84 14.68 11.71
N ASN A 43 -45.82 14.03 10.54
CA ASN A 43 -47.02 13.51 9.88
C ASN A 43 -47.11 11.97 9.88
N SER A 44 -46.25 11.29 10.61
CA SER A 44 -46.16 9.81 10.63
C SER A 44 -47.43 9.10 11.14
N ARG A 45 -48.29 9.77 11.89
CA ARG A 45 -49.54 9.24 12.47
C ARG A 45 -50.78 9.83 11.82
N MET A 46 -50.73 10.14 10.54
CA MET A 46 -51.91 10.70 9.85
C MET A 46 -52.92 9.61 9.48
N LYS A 47 -54.16 10.05 9.18
CA LYS A 47 -55.21 9.16 8.69
C LYS A 47 -54.81 8.46 7.43
N VAL A 48 -55.28 7.23 7.28
CA VAL A 48 -55.06 6.41 6.08
C VAL A 48 -56.31 6.48 5.19
N GLN A 49 -56.12 6.74 3.91
CA GLN A 49 -57.10 6.51 2.86
C GLN A 49 -56.75 5.21 2.14
N ASN A 50 -57.61 4.22 2.23
CA ASN A 50 -57.37 2.90 1.70
C ASN A 50 -58.21 2.71 0.41
N ALA A 51 -57.54 2.73 -0.75
CA ALA A 51 -58.17 2.56 -2.02
C ALA A 51 -58.70 1.13 -2.24
N PHE A 52 -58.13 0.10 -1.61
CA PHE A 52 -58.64 -1.28 -1.67
C PHE A 52 -60.00 -1.40 -0.96
N ALA A 53 -60.22 -0.65 0.12
CA ALA A 53 -61.47 -0.66 0.83
C ALA A 53 -62.54 0.30 0.25
N GLY A 54 -62.18 1.05 -0.81
CA GLY A 54 -63.08 2.03 -1.43
C GLY A 54 -63.35 3.25 -0.53
N ASP A 55 -62.38 3.63 0.32
CA ASP A 55 -62.47 4.79 1.19
C ASP A 55 -62.77 6.06 0.40
N GLU A 56 -63.64 6.94 0.97
CA GLU A 56 -63.83 8.28 0.44
C GLU A 56 -62.53 9.10 0.49
N GLU A 57 -62.39 10.07 -0.40
CA GLU A 57 -61.22 10.93 -0.47
C GLU A 57 -61.01 11.74 0.84
N LYS A 58 -59.88 11.53 1.48
CA LYS A 58 -59.48 12.23 2.72
C LYS A 58 -58.59 13.42 2.41
N THR A 59 -58.79 14.52 3.11
CA THR A 59 -57.93 15.70 3.00
C THR A 59 -56.49 15.45 3.50
N ASN A 60 -55.55 16.09 2.88
CA ASN A 60 -54.12 16.05 3.34
C ASN A 60 -53.90 16.74 4.69
N PRO A 61 -52.91 16.37 5.47
CA PRO A 61 -51.94 15.27 5.20
C PRO A 61 -52.63 13.90 5.45
N LYS A 62 -52.26 12.92 4.62
CA LYS A 62 -52.82 11.56 4.73
C LYS A 62 -51.82 10.53 4.20
N TYR A 63 -51.99 9.27 4.59
CA TYR A 63 -51.46 8.14 3.81
C TYR A 63 -52.54 7.73 2.77
N LEU A 64 -52.06 7.45 1.56
CA LEU A 64 -52.83 6.76 0.51
C LEU A 64 -52.27 5.36 0.34
N VAL A 65 -53.09 4.32 0.44
CA VAL A 65 -52.77 2.96 0.15
C VAL A 65 -53.53 2.53 -1.10
N GLU A 66 -52.86 2.12 -2.13
CA GLU A 66 -53.40 1.79 -3.44
C GLU A 66 -52.79 0.51 -4.05
N PRO A 67 -53.50 -0.18 -4.96
CA PRO A 67 -52.93 -1.30 -5.69
C PRO A 67 -51.71 -0.89 -6.48
N ALA A 68 -50.67 -1.78 -6.50
CA ALA A 68 -49.47 -1.67 -7.32
C ALA A 68 -49.26 -2.97 -8.11
N GLU A 69 -48.39 -2.93 -9.10
CA GLU A 69 -48.17 -4.03 -10.05
C GLU A 69 -47.79 -5.36 -9.36
N ASN A 70 -47.09 -5.28 -8.21
CA ASN A 70 -46.67 -6.43 -7.39
C ASN A 70 -47.05 -6.25 -5.91
N GLY A 71 -48.33 -5.94 -5.63
CA GLY A 71 -48.80 -5.79 -4.24
C GLY A 71 -49.50 -4.47 -3.97
N ALA A 72 -49.13 -3.76 -2.92
CA ALA A 72 -49.66 -2.48 -2.50
C ALA A 72 -48.59 -1.39 -2.43
N ARG A 73 -48.92 -0.18 -2.81
CA ARG A 73 -48.11 1.01 -2.62
C ARG A 73 -48.75 1.91 -1.57
N PHE A 74 -47.97 2.49 -0.69
CA PHE A 74 -48.42 3.51 0.23
C PHE A 74 -47.59 4.78 0.04
N THR A 75 -48.26 5.94 0.16
CA THR A 75 -47.62 7.26 0.03
C THR A 75 -48.15 8.21 1.13
N LEU A 76 -47.24 8.85 1.85
CA LEU A 76 -47.57 9.94 2.77
C LEU A 76 -47.57 11.26 2.01
N PHE A 77 -48.70 11.91 1.94
CA PHE A 77 -48.85 13.24 1.37
C PHE A 77 -48.83 14.30 2.47
N LEU A 78 -48.13 15.41 2.19
CA LEU A 78 -48.11 16.59 3.04
C LEU A 78 -49.39 17.45 2.89
N GLN A 79 -49.55 18.48 3.72
CA GLN A 79 -50.63 19.44 3.61
C GLN A 79 -50.71 20.11 2.23
N THR A 80 -49.57 20.28 1.57
CA THR A 80 -49.45 20.83 0.21
C THR A 80 -49.92 19.89 -0.91
N GLY A 81 -50.18 18.61 -0.60
CA GLY A 81 -50.48 17.58 -1.57
C GLY A 81 -49.27 16.92 -2.20
N GLU A 82 -48.06 17.33 -1.81
CA GLU A 82 -46.81 16.73 -2.31
C GLU A 82 -46.50 15.43 -1.56
N PRO A 83 -45.99 14.38 -2.30
CA PRO A 83 -45.51 13.16 -1.65
C PRO A 83 -44.23 13.44 -0.86
N CYS A 84 -44.15 12.85 0.33
CA CYS A 84 -43.02 13.04 1.23
C CYS A 84 -42.31 11.71 1.55
N LEU A 85 -43.04 10.59 1.50
CA LEU A 85 -42.54 9.27 1.76
C LEU A 85 -43.38 8.25 0.97
N THR A 86 -42.74 7.32 0.26
CA THR A 86 -43.40 6.27 -0.53
C THR A 86 -42.76 4.93 -0.24
N GLY A 87 -43.57 3.88 -0.11
CA GLY A 87 -43.10 2.50 0.03
C GLY A 87 -44.00 1.53 -0.68
N THR A 88 -43.55 0.28 -0.85
CA THR A 88 -44.30 -0.85 -1.42
C THR A 88 -44.33 -1.99 -0.41
N ALA A 89 -45.38 -2.80 -0.46
CA ALA A 89 -45.58 -3.99 0.35
C ALA A 89 -46.19 -5.12 -0.45
N ALA A 90 -46.11 -6.33 0.05
CA ALA A 90 -46.59 -7.52 -0.66
C ALA A 90 -48.10 -7.50 -0.90
N ASP A 91 -48.85 -6.87 0.01
CA ASP A 91 -50.33 -6.74 -0.06
C ASP A 91 -50.80 -5.52 0.76
N GLU A 92 -52.09 -5.29 0.78
CA GLU A 92 -52.75 -4.24 1.52
C GLU A 92 -52.47 -4.32 3.05
N ALA A 93 -52.56 -5.51 3.63
CA ALA A 93 -52.39 -5.72 5.04
C ALA A 93 -50.94 -5.40 5.49
N ALA A 94 -49.96 -5.82 4.66
CA ALA A 94 -48.54 -5.50 4.89
C ALA A 94 -48.27 -3.99 4.75
N ALA A 95 -48.91 -3.29 3.80
CA ALA A 95 -48.79 -1.84 3.67
C ALA A 95 -49.32 -1.10 4.89
N LEU A 96 -50.48 -1.48 5.42
CA LEU A 96 -51.08 -0.93 6.61
C LEU A 96 -50.21 -1.18 7.86
N ALA A 97 -49.64 -2.37 8.00
CA ALA A 97 -48.71 -2.72 9.09
C ALA A 97 -47.44 -1.87 9.04
N VAL A 98 -46.85 -1.64 7.85
CA VAL A 98 -45.69 -0.74 7.70
C VAL A 98 -46.03 0.70 8.09
N ILE A 99 -47.19 1.22 7.68
CA ILE A 99 -47.65 2.58 8.05
C ILE A 99 -47.77 2.70 9.58
N GLU A 100 -48.33 1.68 10.24
CA GLU A 100 -48.44 1.66 11.72
C GLU A 100 -47.04 1.65 12.37
N GLN A 101 -46.12 0.84 11.88
CA GLN A 101 -44.75 0.82 12.37
C GLN A 101 -44.02 2.15 12.13
N ILE A 102 -44.20 2.81 10.99
CA ILE A 102 -43.70 4.17 10.75
C ILE A 102 -44.26 5.13 11.78
N GLY A 103 -45.59 5.09 12.04
CA GLY A 103 -46.26 5.92 13.04
C GLY A 103 -45.71 5.73 14.43
N ASN A 104 -45.35 4.51 14.81
CA ASN A 104 -44.83 4.19 16.14
C ASN A 104 -43.36 4.57 16.31
N ASN A 105 -42.54 4.45 15.26
CA ASN A 105 -41.09 4.60 15.35
C ASN A 105 -40.54 5.95 14.85
N ALA A 106 -41.30 6.71 14.04
CA ALA A 106 -40.76 7.92 13.37
C ALA A 106 -40.26 8.98 14.35
N ASN A 107 -40.89 9.16 15.50
CA ASN A 107 -40.47 10.17 16.48
C ASN A 107 -39.17 9.77 17.20
N ALA A 108 -38.95 8.49 17.42
CA ALA A 108 -37.72 7.96 18.03
C ALA A 108 -36.58 7.75 17.04
N ALA A 109 -36.87 7.70 15.72
CA ALA A 109 -35.89 7.45 14.70
C ALA A 109 -34.77 8.51 14.69
N GLN A 110 -33.54 8.08 14.69
CA GLN A 110 -32.37 8.93 14.53
C GLN A 110 -32.16 9.27 13.06
N MET A 111 -31.69 10.50 12.81
CA MET A 111 -31.32 10.94 11.46
C MET A 111 -29.84 10.67 11.28
N ALA A 112 -29.51 9.73 10.39
CA ALA A 112 -28.15 9.41 10.01
C ALA A 112 -27.91 9.76 8.53
N MET A 113 -26.71 10.20 8.21
CA MET A 113 -26.25 10.27 6.82
C MET A 113 -25.69 8.91 6.45
N ALA A 114 -26.13 8.32 5.35
CA ALA A 114 -25.44 7.19 4.77
C ALA A 114 -24.06 7.67 4.29
N GLU A 115 -23.01 6.99 4.70
CA GLU A 115 -21.72 7.14 4.01
C GLU A 115 -21.86 6.50 2.62
N VAL A 116 -21.95 7.34 1.59
CA VAL A 116 -21.89 6.88 0.21
C VAL A 116 -20.45 6.44 -0.06
N VAL A 117 -20.19 5.15 0.05
CA VAL A 117 -18.93 4.55 -0.37
C VAL A 117 -18.93 4.50 -1.89
N LEU A 118 -18.34 5.53 -2.52
CA LEU A 118 -18.13 5.54 -3.96
C LEU A 118 -17.15 4.43 -4.35
N SER A 119 -17.45 3.70 -5.42
CA SER A 119 -16.54 2.72 -6.00
C SER A 119 -15.25 3.40 -6.50
N GLU A 120 -14.17 2.64 -6.62
CA GLU A 120 -12.88 3.13 -7.16
C GLU A 120 -13.07 3.75 -8.56
N ASN A 121 -13.96 3.19 -9.39
CA ASN A 121 -14.26 3.69 -10.72
C ASN A 121 -14.98 5.04 -10.69
N GLU A 122 -15.93 5.24 -9.80
CA GLU A 122 -16.62 6.53 -9.63
C GLU A 122 -15.67 7.61 -9.12
N LEU A 123 -14.84 7.28 -8.12
CA LEU A 123 -13.80 8.20 -7.63
C LEU A 123 -12.80 8.56 -8.73
N ARG A 124 -12.40 7.58 -9.55
CA ARG A 124 -11.54 7.82 -10.71
C ARG A 124 -12.19 8.76 -11.72
N GLN A 125 -13.47 8.56 -12.04
CA GLN A 125 -14.20 9.41 -12.99
C GLN A 125 -14.30 10.85 -12.47
N ILE A 126 -14.59 11.06 -11.20
CA ILE A 126 -14.61 12.39 -10.57
C ILE A 126 -13.26 13.08 -10.73
N ARG A 127 -12.15 12.36 -10.51
CA ARG A 127 -10.80 12.91 -10.64
C ARG A 127 -10.42 13.21 -12.10
N LEU A 128 -10.87 12.38 -13.05
CA LEU A 128 -10.71 12.64 -14.48
C LEU A 128 -11.47 13.91 -14.91
N ASN A 129 -12.69 14.09 -14.45
CA ASN A 129 -13.47 15.30 -14.74
C ASN A 129 -12.80 16.56 -14.17
N LYS A 130 -12.20 16.48 -12.98
CA LYS A 130 -11.39 17.57 -12.40
C LYS A 130 -10.15 17.88 -13.24
N LEU A 131 -9.46 16.83 -13.74
CA LEU A 131 -8.31 17.01 -14.63
C LEU A 131 -8.72 17.68 -15.94
N GLN A 132 -9.80 17.21 -16.57
CA GLN A 132 -10.33 17.79 -17.78
C GLN A 132 -10.66 19.29 -17.60
N ALA A 133 -11.31 19.66 -16.50
CA ALA A 133 -11.60 21.05 -16.18
C ALA A 133 -10.33 21.91 -16.03
N LEU A 134 -9.24 21.34 -15.47
CA LEU A 134 -7.94 22.03 -15.40
C LEU A 134 -7.32 22.20 -16.80
N GLN A 135 -7.41 21.17 -17.65
CA GLN A 135 -6.92 21.23 -19.04
C GLN A 135 -7.66 22.27 -19.86
N GLU A 136 -8.99 22.31 -19.78
CA GLU A 136 -9.84 23.31 -20.45
C GLU A 136 -9.54 24.73 -19.97
N ALA A 137 -9.15 24.90 -18.69
CA ALA A 137 -8.71 26.17 -18.13
C ALA A 137 -7.25 26.55 -18.48
N GLY A 138 -6.52 25.74 -19.26
CA GLY A 138 -5.11 25.96 -19.56
C GLY A 138 -4.17 25.74 -18.37
N GLN A 139 -4.61 25.01 -17.33
CA GLN A 139 -3.88 24.74 -16.10
C GLN A 139 -3.55 23.25 -15.95
N ASP A 140 -3.26 22.57 -17.06
CA ASP A 140 -2.93 21.14 -17.07
C ASP A 140 -1.65 20.87 -16.26
N PRO A 141 -1.73 20.19 -15.11
CA PRO A 141 -0.57 19.90 -14.28
C PRO A 141 0.44 18.97 -14.97
N PHE A 142 0.01 18.16 -15.94
CA PHE A 142 0.90 17.26 -16.67
C PHE A 142 1.77 17.96 -17.73
N GLN A 143 1.54 19.23 -18.01
CA GLN A 143 2.43 20.07 -18.82
C GLN A 143 3.62 20.64 -18.01
N ILE A 144 3.60 20.49 -16.67
CA ILE A 144 4.67 20.98 -15.81
C ILE A 144 5.79 19.95 -15.81
N THR A 145 6.90 20.26 -16.49
CA THR A 145 8.05 19.35 -16.62
C THR A 145 9.12 19.57 -15.55
N LYS A 146 9.09 20.71 -14.85
CA LYS A 146 10.06 21.05 -13.81
C LYS A 146 9.37 21.75 -12.63
N ALA A 147 9.76 21.35 -11.43
CA ALA A 147 9.43 22.03 -10.18
C ALA A 147 10.73 22.49 -9.50
N GLU A 148 10.69 23.63 -8.82
CA GLU A 148 11.82 24.14 -8.08
C GLU A 148 11.63 23.81 -6.60
N GLN A 149 12.53 23.00 -6.07
CA GLN A 149 12.53 22.60 -4.67
C GLN A 149 13.83 23.09 -4.02
N THR A 150 13.74 23.83 -2.91
CA THR A 150 14.91 24.33 -2.19
C THR A 150 15.35 23.38 -1.07
N HIS A 151 14.38 22.77 -0.39
CA HIS A 151 14.59 21.89 0.76
C HIS A 151 13.71 20.64 0.71
N HIS A 152 14.13 19.60 1.41
CA HIS A 152 13.26 18.49 1.78
C HIS A 152 12.67 18.69 3.18
N THR A 153 11.66 17.89 3.52
CA THR A 153 10.99 18.01 4.83
C THR A 153 11.92 17.75 6.01
N ALA A 154 12.88 16.83 5.86
CA ALA A 154 13.89 16.58 6.90
C ALA A 154 14.85 17.74 7.07
N ASP A 155 15.27 18.40 6.00
CA ASP A 155 16.18 19.55 6.04
C ASP A 155 15.55 20.69 6.86
N VAL A 156 14.25 20.98 6.60
CA VAL A 156 13.50 22.01 7.35
C VAL A 156 13.39 21.68 8.84
N ARG A 157 13.25 20.40 9.18
CA ARG A 157 13.21 19.99 10.60
C ARG A 157 14.56 20.05 11.28
N ALA A 158 15.63 19.66 10.57
CA ALA A 158 16.98 19.66 11.10
C ALA A 158 17.51 21.06 11.33
N ASP A 159 17.26 21.98 10.39
CA ASP A 159 17.78 23.34 10.39
C ASP A 159 16.73 24.39 10.81
N PHE A 160 15.72 23.99 11.61
CA PHE A 160 14.59 24.84 11.96
C PHE A 160 15.02 26.21 12.48
N ASP A 161 15.97 26.28 13.40
CA ASP A 161 16.42 27.53 14.05
C ASP A 161 17.01 28.53 13.03
N ALA A 162 17.65 28.04 11.98
CA ALA A 162 18.19 28.85 10.91
C ALA A 162 17.13 29.23 9.84
N LEU A 163 16.12 28.38 9.68
CA LEU A 163 15.08 28.54 8.65
C LEU A 163 13.79 29.17 9.18
N GLU A 164 13.65 29.41 10.49
CA GLU A 164 12.46 30.04 11.06
C GLU A 164 12.24 31.41 10.43
N ASN A 165 10.99 31.67 9.97
CA ASN A 165 10.57 32.87 9.24
C ASN A 165 11.26 33.07 7.87
N THR A 166 11.99 32.09 7.35
CA THR A 166 12.54 32.14 5.97
C THR A 166 11.67 31.36 5.01
N ASP A 167 11.67 31.78 3.75
CA ASP A 167 10.89 31.12 2.70
C ASP A 167 11.63 29.86 2.22
N VAL A 168 10.88 28.77 2.15
CA VAL A 168 11.31 27.50 1.58
C VAL A 168 10.32 27.04 0.51
N THR A 169 10.80 26.27 -0.45
CA THR A 169 9.95 25.62 -1.45
C THR A 169 10.07 24.13 -1.29
N LEU A 170 8.94 23.47 -1.00
CA LEU A 170 8.81 22.03 -0.84
C LEU A 170 7.94 21.44 -1.95
N CYS A 171 8.28 20.23 -2.40
CA CYS A 171 7.46 19.44 -3.31
C CYS A 171 7.14 18.08 -2.67
N GLY A 172 5.87 17.66 -2.78
CA GLY A 172 5.50 16.38 -2.19
C GLY A 172 4.06 15.99 -2.47
N ARG A 173 3.68 14.84 -1.94
CA ARG A 173 2.34 14.26 -2.05
C ARG A 173 1.45 14.72 -0.91
N MET A 174 0.23 15.12 -1.23
CA MET A 174 -0.82 15.40 -0.25
C MET A 174 -1.30 14.08 0.39
N MET A 175 -1.02 13.91 1.68
CA MET A 175 -1.39 12.70 2.41
C MET A 175 -2.61 12.89 3.31
N SER A 176 -2.90 14.12 3.70
CA SER A 176 -4.11 14.46 4.45
C SER A 176 -4.47 15.93 4.26
N ARG A 177 -5.73 16.25 4.49
CA ARG A 177 -6.21 17.64 4.52
C ARG A 177 -7.29 17.79 5.60
N ARG A 178 -7.14 18.80 6.45
CA ARG A 178 -8.12 19.21 7.45
C ARG A 178 -8.63 20.59 7.09
N ASP A 179 -9.91 20.66 6.66
CA ASP A 179 -10.56 21.91 6.28
C ASP A 179 -11.11 22.63 7.53
N MET A 180 -10.69 23.87 7.73
CA MET A 180 -11.11 24.77 8.80
C MET A 180 -11.85 26.01 8.24
N GLY A 181 -12.52 25.87 7.10
CA GLY A 181 -13.24 26.92 6.43
C GLY A 181 -12.33 27.84 5.59
N LYS A 182 -11.80 28.93 6.15
CA LYS A 182 -10.87 29.87 5.48
C LYS A 182 -9.39 29.47 5.63
N ALA A 183 -9.11 28.36 6.29
CA ALA A 183 -7.77 27.81 6.45
C ALA A 183 -7.81 26.29 6.30
N ASN A 184 -6.69 25.70 5.92
CA ASN A 184 -6.51 24.27 5.83
C ASN A 184 -5.15 23.88 6.42
N PHE A 185 -5.09 22.71 7.04
CA PHE A 185 -3.86 22.02 7.36
C PHE A 185 -3.72 20.81 6.44
N VAL A 186 -2.56 20.68 5.82
CA VAL A 186 -2.26 19.62 4.86
C VAL A 186 -0.96 18.93 5.26
N ASP A 187 -0.92 17.60 5.22
CA ASP A 187 0.33 16.88 5.34
C ASP A 187 0.93 16.66 3.95
N LEU A 188 2.08 17.29 3.70
CA LEU A 188 2.92 17.05 2.54
C LEU A 188 3.92 15.94 2.89
N SER A 189 4.03 14.90 2.06
CA SER A 189 5.03 13.85 2.19
C SER A 189 5.98 13.88 1.01
N ASP A 190 7.28 13.98 1.30
CA ASP A 190 8.35 13.82 0.32
C ASP A 190 9.16 12.52 0.58
N ARG A 191 10.36 12.41 -0.02
CA ARG A 191 11.23 11.24 0.16
C ARG A 191 11.83 11.14 1.57
N THR A 192 11.91 12.24 2.31
CA THR A 192 12.62 12.32 3.61
C THR A 192 11.67 12.32 4.80
N GLY A 193 10.37 12.58 4.58
CA GLY A 193 9.40 12.58 5.68
C GLY A 193 8.10 13.31 5.36
N ARG A 194 7.50 13.86 6.40
CA ARG A 194 6.25 14.63 6.31
C ARG A 194 6.41 16.00 6.93
N MET A 195 5.72 16.99 6.33
CA MET A 195 5.66 18.37 6.82
C MET A 195 4.21 18.84 6.82
N GLN A 196 3.81 19.48 7.91
CA GLN A 196 2.52 20.16 7.95
C GLN A 196 2.60 21.47 7.17
N ILE A 197 1.64 21.69 6.27
CA ILE A 197 1.49 22.92 5.50
C ILE A 197 0.23 23.62 5.99
N TYR A 198 0.36 24.87 6.41
CA TYR A 198 -0.75 25.73 6.76
C TYR A 198 -1.11 26.62 5.58
N VAL A 199 -2.33 26.47 5.05
CA VAL A 199 -2.84 27.21 3.90
C VAL A 199 -3.98 28.09 4.36
N ARG A 200 -3.85 29.41 4.24
CA ARG A 200 -4.88 30.39 4.60
C ARG A 200 -5.29 31.19 3.38
N MET A 201 -6.61 31.36 3.18
CA MET A 201 -7.18 32.03 2.02
C MET A 201 -6.63 33.44 1.81
N ASN A 202 -6.44 34.20 2.90
CA ASN A 202 -5.94 35.59 2.83
C ASN A 202 -4.46 35.68 2.36
N ASP A 203 -3.69 34.62 2.50
CA ASP A 203 -2.25 34.63 2.20
C ASP A 203 -1.95 34.11 0.80
N VAL A 204 -2.70 33.10 0.34
CA VAL A 204 -2.53 32.52 -1.00
C VAL A 204 -3.46 33.14 -2.04
N GLY A 205 -4.45 33.95 -1.62
CA GLY A 205 -5.49 34.53 -2.48
C GLY A 205 -6.71 33.61 -2.65
N GLU A 206 -7.85 34.22 -2.88
CA GLU A 206 -9.15 33.53 -2.92
C GLU A 206 -9.24 32.51 -4.06
N ASP A 207 -8.76 32.86 -5.25
CA ASP A 207 -8.84 31.98 -6.45
C ASP A 207 -7.94 30.76 -6.29
N VAL A 208 -6.70 30.94 -5.82
CA VAL A 208 -5.77 29.86 -5.54
C VAL A 208 -6.33 28.94 -4.44
N PHE A 209 -6.91 29.51 -3.38
CA PHE A 209 -7.52 28.76 -2.31
C PHE A 209 -8.74 27.92 -2.76
N ARG A 210 -9.58 28.50 -3.63
CA ARG A 210 -10.72 27.78 -4.24
C ARG A 210 -10.25 26.64 -5.14
N ALA A 211 -9.21 26.87 -5.95
CA ALA A 211 -8.60 25.81 -6.76
C ALA A 211 -8.01 24.71 -5.90
N PHE A 212 -7.25 25.06 -4.86
CA PHE A 212 -6.66 24.13 -3.89
C PHE A 212 -7.72 23.25 -3.19
N LYS A 213 -8.87 23.80 -2.85
CA LYS A 213 -9.97 23.00 -2.25
C LYS A 213 -10.48 21.87 -3.15
N LYS A 214 -10.28 21.96 -4.47
CA LYS A 214 -10.67 20.92 -5.43
C LYS A 214 -9.61 19.83 -5.60
N TRP A 215 -8.39 20.02 -5.07
CA TRP A 215 -7.34 19.02 -5.13
C TRP A 215 -7.73 17.78 -4.30
N ASP A 216 -7.13 16.64 -4.61
CA ASP A 216 -7.45 15.38 -3.96
C ASP A 216 -6.25 14.85 -3.16
N ILE A 217 -6.55 14.05 -2.15
CA ILE A 217 -5.50 13.27 -1.45
C ILE A 217 -4.80 12.38 -2.48
N GLY A 218 -3.47 12.43 -2.44
CA GLY A 218 -2.61 11.76 -3.41
C GLY A 218 -2.01 12.68 -4.48
N ASP A 219 -2.56 13.89 -4.70
CA ASP A 219 -2.01 14.85 -5.64
C ASP A 219 -0.59 15.27 -5.23
N LEU A 220 0.29 15.50 -6.22
CA LEU A 220 1.60 16.10 -6.00
C LEU A 220 1.52 17.61 -6.18
N PHE A 221 2.10 18.34 -5.26
CA PHE A 221 2.10 19.80 -5.30
C PHE A 221 3.41 20.41 -4.80
N GLN A 222 3.65 21.63 -5.22
CA GLN A 222 4.69 22.52 -4.71
C GLN A 222 4.05 23.55 -3.80
N VAL A 223 4.71 23.86 -2.72
CA VAL A 223 4.39 24.96 -1.81
C VAL A 223 5.62 25.82 -1.59
N THR A 224 5.46 27.13 -1.76
CA THR A 224 6.45 28.14 -1.32
C THR A 224 5.87 28.90 -0.15
N GLY A 225 6.63 29.05 0.92
CA GLY A 225 6.18 29.75 2.12
C GLY A 225 7.22 29.74 3.23
N PHE A 226 6.96 30.45 4.32
CA PHE A 226 7.89 30.54 5.42
C PHE A 226 7.72 29.46 6.47
N VAL A 227 8.84 29.06 7.03
CA VAL A 227 8.89 28.05 8.11
C VAL A 227 8.46 28.72 9.43
N PHE A 228 7.63 28.03 10.20
CA PHE A 228 7.19 28.50 11.52
C PHE A 228 6.85 27.34 12.45
N LYS A 229 6.73 27.62 13.72
CA LYS A 229 6.26 26.68 14.74
C LYS A 229 4.84 27.04 15.15
N THR A 230 3.92 26.06 15.10
CA THR A 230 2.54 26.25 15.57
C THR A 230 2.48 26.44 17.09
N ARG A 231 1.32 26.88 17.60
CA ARG A 231 1.10 27.01 19.06
C ARG A 231 1.27 25.69 19.83
N THR A 232 1.06 24.57 19.15
CA THR A 232 1.23 23.21 19.69
C THR A 232 2.65 22.68 19.54
N GLY A 233 3.58 23.46 18.99
CA GLY A 233 4.98 23.09 18.83
C GLY A 233 5.32 22.35 17.51
N GLU A 234 4.35 22.15 16.58
CA GLU A 234 4.61 21.49 15.30
C GLU A 234 5.32 22.43 14.33
N ILE A 235 6.47 21.99 13.79
CA ILE A 235 7.18 22.70 12.72
C ILE A 235 6.38 22.57 11.43
N SER A 236 6.08 23.71 10.81
CA SER A 236 5.16 23.79 9.67
C SER A 236 5.64 24.83 8.66
N VAL A 237 5.12 24.77 7.45
CA VAL A 237 5.30 25.82 6.42
C VAL A 237 3.99 26.56 6.22
N HIS A 238 4.03 27.88 6.36
CA HIS A 238 2.91 28.78 6.06
C HIS A 238 2.95 29.12 4.58
N ALA A 239 2.00 28.61 3.83
CA ALA A 239 1.95 28.76 2.39
C ALA A 239 1.69 30.21 1.95
N LYS A 240 2.51 30.69 1.02
CA LYS A 240 2.34 31.91 0.25
C LYS A 240 1.91 31.59 -1.18
N GLU A 241 2.49 30.53 -1.75
CA GLU A 241 2.19 30.07 -3.11
C GLU A 241 1.95 28.56 -3.12
N LEU A 242 1.04 28.13 -3.98
CA LEU A 242 0.68 26.73 -4.20
C LEU A 242 0.63 26.45 -5.70
N LYS A 243 1.21 25.31 -6.11
CA LYS A 243 1.19 24.86 -7.51
C LYS A 243 0.90 23.36 -7.55
N LEU A 244 -0.16 22.97 -8.26
CA LEU A 244 -0.44 21.56 -8.52
C LEU A 244 0.55 21.05 -9.57
N LEU A 245 1.30 20.01 -9.25
CA LEU A 245 2.31 19.41 -10.14
C LEU A 245 1.78 18.18 -10.89
N THR A 246 0.95 17.37 -10.22
CA THR A 246 0.45 16.12 -10.79
C THR A 246 -0.87 15.75 -10.13
N LYS A 247 -1.85 15.33 -10.92
CA LYS A 247 -3.14 14.85 -10.43
C LYS A 247 -3.10 13.35 -10.19
N SER A 248 -3.45 12.93 -8.97
CA SER A 248 -3.64 11.52 -8.65
C SER A 248 -5.00 11.05 -9.15
N LEU A 249 -5.02 10.25 -10.21
CA LEU A 249 -6.27 9.80 -10.85
C LEU A 249 -6.95 8.65 -10.12
N LEU A 250 -6.18 7.87 -9.35
CA LEU A 250 -6.72 6.81 -8.48
C LEU A 250 -6.66 7.25 -7.02
N PRO A 251 -7.66 6.90 -6.20
CA PRO A 251 -7.58 7.13 -4.77
C PRO A 251 -6.43 6.31 -4.16
N LEU A 252 -5.81 6.85 -3.11
CA LEU A 252 -4.91 6.06 -2.28
C LEU A 252 -5.73 5.08 -1.44
N PRO A 253 -5.18 3.90 -1.09
CA PRO A 253 -5.79 2.98 -0.13
C PRO A 253 -6.12 3.68 1.19
N GLU A 254 -7.08 3.14 1.94
CA GLU A 254 -7.51 3.72 3.22
C GLU A 254 -6.34 3.89 4.21
N LYS A 255 -6.33 5.05 4.89
CA LYS A 255 -5.21 5.53 5.68
C LYS A 255 -5.03 4.81 7.02
N PHE A 256 -6.11 4.32 7.62
CA PHE A 256 -6.11 3.88 9.03
C PHE A 256 -5.38 2.56 9.28
N HIS A 257 -5.28 1.69 8.29
CA HIS A 257 -4.64 0.39 8.44
C HIS A 257 -3.42 0.20 7.52
N GLY A 258 -3.05 1.22 6.73
CA GLY A 258 -2.05 1.09 5.68
C GLY A 258 -2.50 0.09 4.60
N LEU A 259 -1.58 -0.31 3.74
CA LEU A 259 -1.81 -1.39 2.78
C LEU A 259 -1.40 -2.72 3.45
N GLN A 260 -2.39 -3.52 3.92
CA GLN A 260 -2.14 -4.74 4.69
C GLN A 260 -2.02 -5.99 3.80
N ASP A 261 -2.81 -6.06 2.74
CA ASP A 261 -2.83 -7.22 1.85
C ASP A 261 -1.47 -7.46 1.18
N THR A 262 -0.87 -8.60 1.49
CA THR A 262 0.50 -8.93 1.08
C THR A 262 0.64 -9.03 -0.44
N ASP A 263 -0.33 -9.62 -1.14
CA ASP A 263 -0.29 -9.76 -2.60
C ASP A 263 -0.34 -8.38 -3.27
N THR A 264 -1.25 -7.52 -2.84
CA THR A 264 -1.33 -6.14 -3.33
C THR A 264 -0.05 -5.34 -3.03
N ARG A 265 0.56 -5.50 -1.86
CA ARG A 265 1.84 -4.87 -1.50
C ARG A 265 2.97 -5.26 -2.45
N TYR A 266 3.04 -6.52 -2.83
CA TYR A 266 4.04 -7.01 -3.79
C TYR A 266 3.74 -6.59 -5.22
N ARG A 267 2.48 -6.67 -5.67
CA ARG A 267 2.08 -6.33 -7.05
C ARG A 267 2.01 -4.84 -7.30
N LYS A 268 1.61 -4.04 -6.30
CA LYS A 268 1.52 -2.58 -6.37
C LYS A 268 2.53 -1.93 -5.44
N ARG A 269 3.80 -2.29 -5.57
CA ARG A 269 4.89 -1.83 -4.71
C ARG A 269 4.95 -0.30 -4.56
N TYR A 270 4.58 0.44 -5.59
CA TYR A 270 4.51 1.89 -5.56
C TYR A 270 3.47 2.41 -4.54
N LEU A 271 2.35 1.71 -4.36
CA LEU A 271 1.37 2.05 -3.32
C LEU A 271 1.91 1.71 -1.92
N ASP A 272 2.55 0.56 -1.79
CA ASP A 272 3.19 0.13 -0.54
C ASP A 272 4.24 1.17 -0.07
N LEU A 273 5.06 1.69 -0.99
CA LEU A 273 6.03 2.76 -0.70
C LEU A 273 5.39 4.11 -0.30
N ILE A 274 4.17 4.40 -0.78
CA ILE A 274 3.42 5.61 -0.41
C ILE A 274 2.79 5.45 0.98
N MET A 275 2.21 4.28 1.25
CA MET A 275 1.37 4.05 2.42
C MET A 275 2.17 3.60 3.65
N ASN A 276 3.24 2.82 3.46
CA ASN A 276 4.03 2.19 4.51
C ASN A 276 5.46 2.75 4.54
N PRO A 277 5.76 3.72 5.41
CA PRO A 277 7.08 4.38 5.45
C PRO A 277 8.25 3.43 5.75
N ASP A 278 8.03 2.40 6.57
CA ASP A 278 9.00 1.35 6.92
C ASP A 278 9.49 0.54 5.71
N VAL A 279 8.64 0.40 4.71
CA VAL A 279 9.01 -0.27 3.44
C VAL A 279 10.07 0.52 2.70
N ARG A 280 9.98 1.86 2.69
CA ARG A 280 11.02 2.73 2.09
C ARG A 280 12.36 2.54 2.79
N ASP A 281 12.39 2.59 4.12
CA ASP A 281 13.58 2.35 4.91
C ASP A 281 14.24 1.00 4.58
N THR A 282 13.43 -0.05 4.41
CA THR A 282 13.91 -1.37 3.98
C THR A 282 14.63 -1.31 2.62
N PHE A 283 14.07 -0.60 1.62
CA PHE A 283 14.72 -0.46 0.30
C PHE A 283 15.96 0.42 0.35
N GLU A 284 15.97 1.48 1.15
CA GLU A 284 17.14 2.33 1.36
C GLU A 284 18.29 1.54 2.03
N LYS A 285 17.98 0.75 3.07
CA LYS A 285 18.94 -0.16 3.71
C LYS A 285 19.46 -1.22 2.75
N ARG A 286 18.60 -1.83 1.93
CA ARG A 286 19.04 -2.78 0.91
C ARG A 286 20.06 -2.15 -0.05
N SER A 287 19.80 -0.94 -0.52
CA SER A 287 20.72 -0.23 -1.41
C SER A 287 22.02 0.14 -0.71
N ALA A 288 21.95 0.53 0.56
CA ALA A 288 23.12 0.82 1.40
C ALA A 288 23.97 -0.44 1.62
N ILE A 289 23.34 -1.58 1.94
CA ILE A 289 24.03 -2.88 2.11
C ILE A 289 24.86 -3.23 0.87
N ILE A 290 24.26 -3.16 -0.32
CA ILE A 290 24.97 -3.50 -1.57
C ILE A 290 26.13 -2.53 -1.81
N ARG A 291 25.96 -1.25 -1.53
CA ARG A 291 27.02 -0.24 -1.65
C ARG A 291 28.17 -0.51 -0.69
N GLU A 292 27.87 -0.86 0.56
CA GLU A 292 28.91 -1.13 1.56
C GLU A 292 29.61 -2.47 1.32
N ILE A 293 28.95 -3.48 0.76
CA ILE A 293 29.60 -4.70 0.30
C ILE A 293 30.64 -4.36 -0.78
N ARG A 294 30.29 -3.52 -1.79
CA ARG A 294 31.25 -3.08 -2.82
C ARG A 294 32.44 -2.36 -2.22
N LYS A 295 32.20 -1.37 -1.37
CA LYS A 295 33.29 -0.64 -0.69
C LYS A 295 34.22 -1.56 0.10
N PHE A 296 33.64 -2.53 0.81
CA PHE A 296 34.43 -3.51 1.56
C PHE A 296 35.31 -4.35 0.64
N LEU A 297 34.73 -4.94 -0.41
CA LEU A 297 35.45 -5.80 -1.34
C LEU A 297 36.49 -5.04 -2.14
N ASP A 298 36.21 -3.82 -2.60
CA ASP A 298 37.17 -2.94 -3.26
C ASP A 298 38.35 -2.64 -2.32
N GLY A 299 38.06 -2.37 -1.02
CA GLY A 299 39.07 -2.16 0.00
C GLY A 299 39.93 -3.39 0.32
N GLU A 300 39.39 -4.59 0.10
CA GLU A 300 40.13 -5.87 0.21
C GLU A 300 40.89 -6.22 -1.10
N GLY A 301 40.85 -5.36 -2.11
CA GLY A 301 41.53 -5.53 -3.38
C GLY A 301 40.85 -6.49 -4.37
N PHE A 302 39.54 -6.70 -4.20
CA PHE A 302 38.74 -7.41 -5.21
C PHE A 302 38.35 -6.48 -6.34
N MET A 303 38.28 -7.04 -7.55
CA MET A 303 37.79 -6.36 -8.75
C MET A 303 36.33 -6.77 -9.00
N GLU A 304 35.41 -5.82 -9.11
CA GLU A 304 34.06 -6.10 -9.62
C GLU A 304 34.12 -6.36 -11.12
N VAL A 305 33.47 -7.42 -11.56
CA VAL A 305 33.42 -7.82 -12.96
C VAL A 305 31.98 -8.09 -13.39
N GLU A 306 31.75 -8.04 -14.70
CA GLU A 306 30.47 -8.41 -15.30
C GLU A 306 30.73 -9.59 -16.28
N THR A 307 29.94 -10.65 -16.12
CA THR A 307 30.05 -11.85 -16.98
C THR A 307 28.71 -12.09 -17.70
N PRO A 308 28.71 -12.90 -18.79
CA PRO A 308 27.51 -13.09 -19.60
C PRO A 308 26.33 -13.66 -18.84
N ILE A 309 25.14 -13.09 -19.08
CA ILE A 309 23.87 -13.63 -18.61
C ILE A 309 23.37 -14.76 -19.49
N LEU A 310 23.55 -14.61 -20.84
CA LEU A 310 23.24 -15.65 -21.81
C LEU A 310 24.43 -16.55 -21.98
N VAL A 311 24.28 -17.84 -21.75
CA VAL A 311 25.36 -18.83 -21.73
C VAL A 311 24.93 -20.07 -22.51
N SER A 312 25.89 -20.75 -23.17
CA SER A 312 25.62 -22.02 -23.81
C SER A 312 25.50 -23.17 -22.79
N ASN A 313 26.21 -23.05 -21.66
CA ASN A 313 26.19 -24.04 -20.59
C ASN A 313 25.90 -23.35 -19.24
N ALA A 314 24.73 -23.65 -18.68
CA ALA A 314 24.37 -23.22 -17.35
C ALA A 314 24.91 -24.21 -16.31
N GLY A 315 25.83 -23.77 -15.46
CA GLY A 315 26.47 -24.59 -14.42
C GLY A 315 26.81 -23.75 -13.19
N GLY A 316 27.42 -24.40 -12.19
CA GLY A 316 27.77 -23.76 -10.91
C GLY A 316 26.68 -23.87 -9.83
N ALA A 317 25.53 -24.46 -10.16
CA ALA A 317 24.44 -24.74 -9.22
C ALA A 317 23.62 -25.94 -9.68
N ALA A 318 22.87 -26.55 -8.77
CA ALA A 318 21.89 -27.59 -9.07
C ALA A 318 20.51 -26.93 -9.26
N ALA A 319 20.31 -26.28 -10.41
CA ALA A 319 19.07 -25.57 -10.71
C ALA A 319 18.68 -25.72 -12.18
N ARG A 320 17.39 -25.58 -12.48
CA ARG A 320 16.87 -25.64 -13.85
C ARG A 320 16.98 -24.25 -14.49
N PRO A 321 17.65 -24.11 -15.67
CA PRO A 321 17.76 -22.83 -16.36
C PRO A 321 16.48 -22.45 -17.12
N PHE A 322 16.29 -21.14 -17.39
CA PHE A 322 15.44 -20.67 -18.49
C PHE A 322 16.19 -20.82 -19.79
N GLU A 323 15.51 -21.21 -20.85
CA GLU A 323 16.05 -21.38 -22.19
C GLU A 323 15.53 -20.31 -23.15
N THR A 324 16.34 -19.86 -24.09
CA THR A 324 15.99 -18.87 -25.10
C THR A 324 16.74 -19.18 -26.40
N HIS A 325 16.28 -18.62 -27.53
CA HIS A 325 16.89 -18.82 -28.83
C HIS A 325 17.59 -17.54 -29.31
N PHE A 326 18.83 -17.67 -29.73
CA PHE A 326 19.62 -16.59 -30.33
C PHE A 326 19.48 -16.62 -31.86
N ASN A 327 18.60 -15.82 -32.40
CA ASN A 327 18.23 -15.85 -33.81
C ASN A 327 19.41 -15.64 -34.76
N ALA A 328 20.36 -14.76 -34.43
CA ALA A 328 21.47 -14.43 -35.33
C ALA A 328 22.44 -15.60 -35.57
N LEU A 329 22.63 -16.47 -34.58
CA LEU A 329 23.49 -17.65 -34.68
C LEU A 329 22.70 -18.94 -34.83
N ASN A 330 21.35 -18.88 -34.73
CA ASN A 330 20.45 -20.04 -34.72
C ASN A 330 20.86 -21.08 -33.66
N GLU A 331 21.12 -20.60 -32.43
CA GLU A 331 21.59 -21.40 -31.30
C GLU A 331 20.67 -21.23 -30.11
N ASP A 332 20.45 -22.30 -29.34
CA ASP A 332 19.76 -22.25 -28.09
C ASP A 332 20.71 -21.87 -26.96
N LEU A 333 20.36 -20.82 -26.24
CA LEU A 333 21.09 -20.31 -25.08
C LEU A 333 20.27 -20.51 -23.80
N LYS A 334 20.96 -20.46 -22.70
CA LYS A 334 20.38 -20.53 -21.35
C LYS A 334 20.66 -19.26 -20.59
N MET A 335 19.74 -18.88 -19.73
CA MET A 335 20.02 -17.84 -18.72
C MET A 335 20.83 -18.45 -17.58
N ARG A 336 21.87 -17.77 -17.13
CA ARG A 336 22.77 -18.26 -16.08
C ARG A 336 22.04 -18.53 -14.77
N ILE A 337 22.40 -19.62 -14.11
CA ILE A 337 21.87 -20.03 -12.81
C ILE A 337 22.82 -19.70 -11.65
N SER A 338 24.07 -19.32 -11.95
CA SER A 338 25.18 -18.98 -11.06
C SER A 338 26.20 -18.13 -11.82
N LEU A 339 27.10 -17.48 -11.09
CA LEU A 339 28.19 -16.66 -11.61
C LEU A 339 29.51 -17.47 -11.69
N GLU A 340 29.57 -18.63 -11.08
CA GLU A 340 30.74 -19.43 -10.77
C GLU A 340 31.67 -19.67 -11.96
N LEU A 341 31.16 -20.22 -13.07
CA LEU A 341 32.02 -20.74 -14.15
C LEU A 341 32.87 -19.66 -14.80
N TYR A 342 32.30 -18.47 -14.99
CA TYR A 342 33.01 -17.36 -15.60
C TYR A 342 34.01 -16.71 -14.64
N LEU A 343 33.63 -16.55 -13.36
CA LEU A 343 34.52 -16.01 -12.34
C LEU A 343 35.76 -16.91 -12.15
N LYS A 344 35.59 -18.24 -12.16
CA LYS A 344 36.71 -19.17 -12.13
C LYS A 344 37.64 -19.05 -13.35
N ARG A 345 37.09 -18.79 -14.54
CA ARG A 345 37.90 -18.55 -15.76
C ARG A 345 38.72 -17.26 -15.62
N LEU A 346 38.20 -16.23 -14.96
CA LEU A 346 38.95 -15.01 -14.71
C LEU A 346 40.09 -15.23 -13.72
N ILE A 347 39.91 -16.08 -12.70
CA ILE A 347 40.99 -16.52 -11.81
C ILE A 347 42.06 -17.25 -12.60
N VAL A 348 41.72 -18.18 -13.50
CA VAL A 348 42.67 -18.85 -14.39
C VAL A 348 43.38 -17.84 -15.28
N GLY A 349 42.71 -16.78 -15.71
CA GLY A 349 43.29 -15.70 -16.49
C GLY A 349 44.20 -14.76 -15.70
N GLY A 350 44.37 -14.97 -14.39
CA GLY A 350 45.30 -14.20 -13.54
C GLY A 350 44.66 -13.06 -12.77
N LEU A 351 43.31 -12.92 -12.77
CA LEU A 351 42.62 -11.99 -11.90
C LEU A 351 42.43 -12.66 -10.51
N GLU A 352 43.35 -12.40 -9.59
CA GLU A 352 43.48 -13.16 -8.34
C GLU A 352 42.34 -12.96 -7.35
N ARG A 353 41.57 -11.85 -7.45
CA ARG A 353 40.44 -11.52 -6.60
C ARG A 353 39.35 -10.87 -7.45
N VAL A 354 38.25 -11.56 -7.63
CA VAL A 354 37.12 -11.07 -8.42
C VAL A 354 35.81 -11.30 -7.70
N TYR A 355 34.85 -10.42 -7.92
CA TYR A 355 33.47 -10.61 -7.50
C TYR A 355 32.50 -10.06 -8.56
N GLU A 356 31.28 -10.57 -8.54
CA GLU A 356 30.18 -10.05 -9.32
C GLU A 356 28.91 -10.03 -8.45
N ILE A 357 28.18 -8.93 -8.53
CA ILE A 357 26.82 -8.81 -7.96
C ILE A 357 25.86 -8.71 -9.12
N GLY A 358 25.18 -9.81 -9.45
CA GLY A 358 24.38 -9.91 -10.66
C GLY A 358 23.08 -10.67 -10.49
N ARG A 359 22.25 -10.62 -11.54
CA ARG A 359 21.04 -11.43 -11.62
C ARG A 359 21.38 -12.84 -12.08
N VAL A 360 20.76 -13.82 -11.40
CA VAL A 360 20.71 -15.21 -11.81
C VAL A 360 19.26 -15.68 -11.91
N PHE A 361 19.04 -16.74 -12.69
CA PHE A 361 17.70 -17.15 -13.11
C PHE A 361 17.54 -18.65 -12.87
N ARG A 362 16.53 -19.06 -12.11
CA ARG A 362 16.22 -20.46 -11.81
C ARG A 362 14.77 -20.74 -12.13
N ASN A 363 14.51 -21.63 -13.10
CA ASN A 363 13.17 -21.98 -13.58
C ASN A 363 12.59 -23.11 -12.70
N GLU A 364 12.31 -22.78 -11.47
CA GLU A 364 11.81 -23.68 -10.44
C GLU A 364 10.50 -23.13 -9.84
N GLY A 365 10.01 -23.72 -8.74
CA GLY A 365 8.81 -23.25 -8.06
C GLY A 365 8.96 -21.82 -7.50
N VAL A 366 7.85 -21.15 -7.32
CA VAL A 366 7.78 -19.80 -6.73
C VAL A 366 7.11 -19.88 -5.37
N ASP A 367 7.76 -19.35 -4.35
CA ASP A 367 7.22 -19.21 -3.00
C ASP A 367 7.69 -17.88 -2.36
N THR A 368 7.44 -17.67 -1.07
CA THR A 368 7.83 -16.46 -0.35
C THR A 368 9.35 -16.27 -0.21
N ARG A 369 10.15 -17.28 -0.49
CA ARG A 369 11.62 -17.28 -0.37
C ARG A 369 12.34 -17.47 -1.71
N HIS A 370 11.66 -18.00 -2.72
CA HIS A 370 12.22 -18.37 -4.01
C HIS A 370 11.57 -17.58 -5.14
N ASN A 371 12.31 -16.65 -5.72
CA ASN A 371 11.94 -15.97 -6.95
C ASN A 371 12.65 -16.62 -8.14
N PRO A 372 12.04 -16.64 -9.35
CA PRO A 372 12.68 -17.18 -10.54
C PRO A 372 13.91 -16.37 -10.98
N GLU A 373 14.01 -15.10 -10.59
CA GLU A 373 15.18 -14.26 -10.75
C GLU A 373 15.53 -13.55 -9.44
N PHE A 374 16.80 -13.51 -9.08
CA PHE A 374 17.27 -12.87 -7.86
C PHE A 374 18.69 -12.35 -7.99
N THR A 375 19.08 -11.45 -7.11
CA THR A 375 20.45 -10.93 -7.06
C THR A 375 21.30 -11.89 -6.24
N LEU A 376 22.39 -12.35 -6.82
CA LEU A 376 23.40 -13.18 -6.22
C LEU A 376 24.73 -12.44 -6.25
N MET A 377 25.52 -12.56 -5.19
CA MET A 377 26.93 -12.18 -5.17
C MET A 377 27.77 -13.45 -5.06
N GLU A 378 28.71 -13.60 -5.97
CA GLU A 378 29.79 -14.59 -5.84
C GLU A 378 31.15 -13.88 -5.88
N LEU A 379 32.10 -14.38 -5.16
CA LEU A 379 33.45 -13.86 -5.12
C LEU A 379 34.47 -15.03 -5.07
N TYR A 380 35.61 -14.83 -5.71
CA TYR A 380 36.65 -15.82 -5.83
C TYR A 380 37.99 -15.18 -5.58
N GLN A 381 38.85 -15.90 -4.83
CA GLN A 381 40.18 -15.46 -4.47
C GLN A 381 41.19 -16.58 -4.65
N ALA A 382 42.27 -16.32 -5.38
CA ALA A 382 43.40 -17.20 -5.47
C ALA A 382 44.26 -17.20 -4.21
N TYR A 383 45.07 -18.22 -4.00
CA TYR A 383 46.05 -18.38 -2.92
C TYR A 383 45.45 -18.28 -1.49
N THR A 384 44.20 -18.71 -1.33
CA THR A 384 43.54 -18.82 -0.04
C THR A 384 42.77 -20.14 0.04
N ASP A 385 42.35 -20.50 1.25
CA ASP A 385 41.49 -21.63 1.51
C ASP A 385 40.13 -21.19 2.08
N TYR A 386 39.29 -22.16 2.47
CA TYR A 386 37.98 -21.87 3.05
C TYR A 386 38.03 -21.13 4.38
N HIS A 387 39.13 -21.26 5.14
CA HIS A 387 39.33 -20.49 6.39
C HIS A 387 39.49 -19.00 6.09
N GLY A 388 40.31 -18.64 5.07
CA GLY A 388 40.43 -17.26 4.61
C GLY A 388 39.09 -16.68 4.12
N MET A 389 38.26 -17.50 3.46
CA MET A 389 36.93 -17.06 3.02
C MET A 389 35.94 -16.91 4.19
N MET A 390 36.05 -17.74 5.25
CA MET A 390 35.29 -17.57 6.49
C MET A 390 35.66 -16.24 7.17
N ASP A 391 36.94 -15.92 7.26
CA ASP A 391 37.43 -14.65 7.84
C ASP A 391 36.94 -13.43 7.05
N LEU A 392 37.02 -13.49 5.73
CA LEU A 392 36.53 -12.43 4.83
C LEU A 392 35.03 -12.21 5.03
N THR A 393 34.24 -13.28 5.05
CA THR A 393 32.79 -13.23 5.23
C THR A 393 32.43 -12.61 6.58
N GLU A 394 33.05 -13.05 7.67
CA GLU A 394 32.81 -12.54 9.01
C GLU A 394 33.13 -11.04 9.11
N ARG A 395 34.23 -10.58 8.54
CA ARG A 395 34.61 -9.16 8.49
C ARG A 395 33.63 -8.34 7.65
N MET A 396 33.18 -8.87 6.52
CA MET A 396 32.22 -8.21 5.64
C MET A 396 30.88 -8.00 6.35
N TYR A 397 30.33 -9.02 7.04
CA TYR A 397 29.08 -8.89 7.79
C TYR A 397 29.18 -7.82 8.88
N ARG A 398 30.28 -7.78 9.63
CA ARG A 398 30.51 -6.72 10.65
C ARG A 398 30.56 -5.33 10.03
N HIS A 399 31.36 -5.18 8.98
CA HIS A 399 31.49 -3.90 8.28
C HIS A 399 30.13 -3.37 7.79
N VAL A 400 29.37 -4.23 7.12
CA VAL A 400 28.04 -3.84 6.60
C VAL A 400 27.07 -3.50 7.71
N ALA A 401 27.03 -4.26 8.80
CA ALA A 401 26.15 -3.98 9.94
C ALA A 401 26.49 -2.64 10.59
N GLU A 402 27.76 -2.37 10.86
CA GLU A 402 28.21 -1.09 11.44
C GLU A 402 27.93 0.09 10.51
N ALA A 403 28.24 -0.05 9.22
CA ALA A 403 28.10 1.05 8.26
C ALA A 403 26.62 1.39 7.96
N VAL A 404 25.73 0.40 7.95
CA VAL A 404 24.32 0.58 7.56
C VAL A 404 23.41 0.79 8.76
N LEU A 405 23.67 0.10 9.88
CA LEU A 405 22.80 0.11 11.06
C LEU A 405 23.39 0.89 12.23
N GLY A 406 24.67 1.26 12.17
CA GLY A 406 25.40 1.89 13.27
C GLY A 406 25.66 0.96 14.46
N THR A 407 25.42 -0.34 14.29
CA THR A 407 25.60 -1.36 15.34
C THR A 407 25.80 -2.75 14.76
N THR A 408 26.56 -3.59 15.46
CA THR A 408 26.69 -5.03 15.17
C THR A 408 25.66 -5.89 15.89
N LYS A 409 24.89 -5.29 16.81
CA LYS A 409 23.80 -6.00 17.51
C LYS A 409 22.50 -5.84 16.72
N ILE A 410 21.97 -6.93 16.23
CA ILE A 410 20.78 -6.96 15.38
C ILE A 410 19.75 -7.93 15.95
N THR A 411 18.48 -7.70 15.64
CA THR A 411 17.40 -8.64 15.91
C THR A 411 16.88 -9.19 14.58
N TYR A 412 16.94 -10.50 14.39
CA TYR A 412 16.43 -11.17 13.22
C TYR A 412 15.43 -12.25 13.61
N ASN A 413 14.19 -12.15 13.11
CA ASN A 413 13.08 -13.05 13.48
C ASN A 413 12.90 -13.22 15.01
N GLY A 414 13.06 -12.13 15.76
CA GLY A 414 12.93 -12.12 17.22
C GLY A 414 14.16 -12.65 17.98
N ILE A 415 15.21 -13.07 17.27
CA ILE A 415 16.47 -13.55 17.85
C ILE A 415 17.49 -12.41 17.87
N GLU A 416 18.02 -12.11 19.05
CA GLU A 416 19.13 -11.15 19.18
C GLU A 416 20.45 -11.81 18.77
N MET A 417 21.16 -11.15 17.87
CA MET A 417 22.48 -11.58 17.38
C MET A 417 23.49 -10.47 17.56
N ASP A 418 24.67 -10.83 18.01
CA ASP A 418 25.82 -9.92 18.15
C ASP A 418 26.92 -10.33 17.16
N LEU A 419 26.96 -9.63 16.02
CA LEU A 419 27.93 -9.88 14.95
C LEU A 419 29.35 -9.45 15.30
N SER A 420 29.58 -8.77 16.44
CA SER A 420 30.91 -8.44 16.93
C SER A 420 31.66 -9.67 17.46
N LYS A 421 30.92 -10.70 17.88
CA LYS A 421 31.50 -11.97 18.36
C LYS A 421 32.00 -12.81 17.19
N PRO A 422 33.03 -13.64 17.40
CA PRO A 422 33.48 -14.60 16.41
C PRO A 422 32.34 -15.54 15.98
N PHE A 423 32.21 -15.78 14.67
CA PHE A 423 31.23 -16.73 14.16
C PHE A 423 31.65 -18.15 14.53
N THR A 424 30.68 -18.98 14.91
CA THR A 424 30.91 -20.39 15.20
C THR A 424 31.35 -21.12 13.92
N ARG A 425 32.50 -21.81 13.98
CA ARG A 425 33.02 -22.65 12.93
C ARG A 425 32.80 -24.10 13.31
N ILE A 426 31.89 -24.75 12.61
CA ILE A 426 31.50 -26.12 12.89
C ILE A 426 31.37 -26.91 11.58
N THR A 427 31.79 -28.16 11.56
CA THR A 427 31.55 -29.02 10.39
C THR A 427 30.08 -29.40 10.30
N MET A 428 29.61 -29.70 9.08
CA MET A 428 28.21 -30.13 8.87
C MET A 428 27.86 -31.34 9.74
N VAL A 429 28.74 -32.36 9.80
CA VAL A 429 28.52 -33.54 10.60
C VAL A 429 28.45 -33.23 12.09
N ASP A 430 29.32 -32.36 12.60
CA ASP A 430 29.30 -31.93 14.00
C ASP A 430 28.10 -31.05 14.30
N ALA A 431 27.64 -30.25 13.36
CA ALA A 431 26.41 -29.44 13.49
C ALA A 431 25.17 -30.35 13.60
N VAL A 432 25.04 -31.33 12.69
CA VAL A 432 23.93 -32.30 12.76
C VAL A 432 23.98 -33.04 14.10
N LYS A 433 25.13 -33.51 14.56
CA LYS A 433 25.29 -34.18 15.86
C LYS A 433 24.85 -33.25 17.01
N GLN A 434 25.28 -31.98 16.99
CA GLN A 434 24.99 -31.01 18.04
C GLN A 434 23.49 -30.71 18.16
N TYR A 435 22.79 -30.54 17.03
CA TYR A 435 21.41 -30.06 17.02
C TYR A 435 20.36 -31.17 16.92
N SER A 436 20.67 -32.32 16.30
CA SER A 436 19.75 -33.46 16.20
C SER A 436 20.11 -34.64 17.12
N GLY A 437 21.34 -34.68 17.62
CA GLY A 437 21.85 -35.83 18.37
C GLY A 437 22.35 -36.99 17.49
N VAL A 438 22.20 -36.92 16.16
CA VAL A 438 22.60 -37.97 15.23
C VAL A 438 24.04 -37.79 14.81
N ASP A 439 24.90 -38.78 15.14
CA ASP A 439 26.31 -38.77 14.75
C ASP A 439 26.54 -39.50 13.43
N PHE A 440 26.61 -38.73 12.32
CA PHE A 440 26.88 -39.31 11.01
C PHE A 440 28.30 -39.86 10.82
N LYS A 441 29.21 -39.68 11.81
CA LYS A 441 30.50 -40.36 11.83
C LYS A 441 30.34 -41.85 12.18
N GLU A 442 29.33 -42.19 12.98
CA GLU A 442 29.00 -43.57 13.38
C GLU A 442 28.02 -44.24 12.40
N ILE A 443 27.40 -43.51 11.50
CA ILE A 443 26.52 -44.07 10.46
C ILE A 443 27.38 -44.50 9.27
N HIS A 444 27.42 -45.79 8.96
CA HIS A 444 28.26 -46.35 7.91
C HIS A 444 27.50 -46.76 6.65
N THR A 445 26.23 -47.13 6.79
CA THR A 445 25.40 -47.63 5.69
C THR A 445 24.27 -46.65 5.33
N LEU A 446 23.68 -46.83 4.14
CA LEU A 446 22.51 -46.08 3.69
C LEU A 446 21.29 -46.45 4.54
N GLU A 447 21.15 -47.70 4.92
CA GLU A 447 20.07 -48.21 5.75
C GLU A 447 20.07 -47.56 7.13
N GLU A 448 21.22 -47.42 7.76
CA GLU A 448 21.39 -46.70 9.03
C GLU A 448 21.02 -45.21 8.89
N ALA A 449 21.42 -44.53 7.78
CA ALA A 449 21.06 -43.19 7.53
C ALA A 449 19.54 -42.99 7.34
N ARG A 450 18.90 -43.90 6.60
CA ARG A 450 17.45 -43.92 6.41
C ARG A 450 16.69 -44.19 7.72
N ALA A 451 17.21 -45.09 8.57
CA ALA A 451 16.64 -45.32 9.88
C ALA A 451 16.73 -44.12 10.81
N ALA A 452 17.86 -43.38 10.77
CA ALA A 452 18.03 -42.11 11.49
C ALA A 452 17.05 -41.03 11.00
N ALA A 453 16.89 -40.88 9.69
CA ALA A 453 15.95 -39.95 9.09
C ALA A 453 14.50 -40.25 9.49
N ALA A 454 14.11 -41.53 9.45
CA ALA A 454 12.77 -41.95 9.87
C ALA A 454 12.51 -41.70 11.37
N ALA A 455 13.53 -41.89 12.23
CA ALA A 455 13.42 -41.61 13.67
C ALA A 455 13.25 -40.10 13.97
N HIS A 456 13.65 -39.22 13.07
CA HIS A 456 13.53 -37.78 13.19
C HIS A 456 12.45 -37.18 12.28
N GLU A 457 11.55 -37.99 11.70
CA GLU A 457 10.46 -37.59 10.82
C GLU A 457 10.96 -36.80 9.59
N ILE A 458 12.18 -37.07 9.12
CA ILE A 458 12.76 -36.43 7.94
C ILE A 458 12.36 -37.24 6.70
N GLU A 459 11.66 -36.60 5.77
CA GLU A 459 11.27 -37.20 4.50
C GLU A 459 12.47 -37.28 3.54
N TYR A 460 12.63 -38.43 2.86
CA TYR A 460 13.66 -38.62 1.84
C TYR A 460 13.12 -39.40 0.64
N GLU A 461 13.74 -39.25 -0.50
CA GLU A 461 13.43 -39.98 -1.74
C GLU A 461 14.29 -41.25 -1.85
N GLU A 462 13.79 -42.26 -2.58
CA GLU A 462 14.55 -43.53 -2.79
C GLU A 462 15.93 -43.33 -3.42
N ARG A 463 16.09 -42.31 -4.26
CA ARG A 463 17.37 -41.96 -4.92
C ARG A 463 18.40 -41.36 -3.98
N HIS A 464 18.00 -40.89 -2.80
CA HIS A 464 18.92 -40.26 -1.85
C HIS A 464 19.92 -41.24 -1.29
N LYS A 465 21.21 -40.85 -1.34
CA LYS A 465 22.33 -41.54 -0.74
C LYS A 465 22.58 -41.04 0.68
N LYS A 466 23.51 -41.66 1.40
CA LYS A 466 23.87 -41.25 2.77
C LYS A 466 24.19 -39.76 2.93
N GLY A 467 24.96 -39.19 1.97
CA GLY A 467 25.31 -37.77 2.00
C GLY A 467 24.11 -36.85 1.74
N ASP A 468 23.20 -37.28 0.87
CA ASP A 468 21.95 -36.52 0.62
C ASP A 468 21.08 -36.48 1.86
N ILE A 469 20.99 -37.65 2.60
CA ILE A 469 20.24 -37.73 3.87
C ILE A 469 20.89 -36.85 4.95
N LEU A 470 22.23 -36.86 5.07
CA LEU A 470 22.93 -35.92 5.98
C LEU A 470 22.56 -34.45 5.70
N ASN A 471 22.35 -34.09 4.43
CA ASN A 471 22.01 -32.74 4.03
C ASN A 471 20.54 -32.36 4.32
N LEU A 472 19.68 -33.34 4.57
CA LEU A 472 18.28 -33.12 4.97
C LEU A 472 18.12 -32.84 6.47
N PHE A 473 19.07 -33.30 7.32
CA PHE A 473 19.14 -32.96 8.73
C PHE A 473 19.53 -31.50 8.96
#